data_f3c694de294ed41d26464063f8ce9edf
#
_entry.id   f3c694de294ed41d26464063f8ce9edf
#
_cell.length_a   1.000
_cell.length_b   1.000
_cell.length_c   1.000
_cell.angle_alpha   90.00
_cell.angle_beta   90.00
_cell.angle_gamma   90.00
#
_symmetry.space_group_name_H-M   'P 1'
#
loop_
_entity.id
_entity.type
_entity.pdbx_description
1 polymer ?
#
loop_
_entity_poly.entity_id
_entity_poly.type
_entity_poly.pdbx_seq_one_letter_code
_entity_poly.pdbx_strand_id
1 'polypeptide(L)'
;MCCQFNELSSLQLYDVLQLRSAIFVVEQDCAYQDIDGLDTHPETRHLLHYNEAGELFAYLRILAAGVSYPDVAIGRVVTAASGRGQGLGHQLLDRGINAAKSVWPEQDLYLSAQAHLQHYYQRYGFVTETAEYLEDGIPHVGMRWQANAEYSKSS
;
A
#
# COMPACT_ATOMS: atom_id res chain seq x y z
N MET A 1 -5.37 1.58 11.96
CA MET A 1 -5.43 3.06 12.11
C MET A 1 -5.10 3.70 10.77
N CYS A 2 -6.01 4.51 10.26
CA CYS A 2 -5.85 5.20 8.98
C CYS A 2 -5.88 6.70 9.24
N CYS A 3 -4.87 7.45 8.80
CA CYS A 3 -4.74 8.86 9.13
C CYS A 3 -4.02 9.66 8.05
N GLN A 4 -4.18 10.97 8.12
CA GLN A 4 -3.43 11.92 7.30
C GLN A 4 -2.07 12.20 7.95
N PHE A 5 -1.15 12.78 7.18
CA PHE A 5 0.20 13.06 7.68
C PHE A 5 0.19 13.92 8.96
N ASN A 6 -0.62 14.96 8.96
CA ASN A 6 -0.70 15.87 10.11
C ASN A 6 -1.32 15.25 11.37
N GLU A 7 -1.92 14.09 11.25
CA GLU A 7 -2.47 13.34 12.39
C GLU A 7 -1.45 12.35 12.99
N LEU A 8 -0.34 12.12 12.29
CA LEU A 8 0.74 11.26 12.80
C LEU A 8 1.52 11.99 13.89
N SER A 9 1.79 11.31 15.01
CA SER A 9 2.78 11.81 15.95
C SER A 9 4.19 11.67 15.36
N SER A 10 5.15 12.40 15.91
CA SER A 10 6.53 12.26 15.46
C SER A 10 7.06 10.83 15.64
N LEU A 11 6.64 10.15 16.71
CA LEU A 11 7.03 8.75 16.94
C LEU A 11 6.41 7.81 15.92
N GLN A 12 5.12 8.00 15.60
CA GLN A 12 4.45 7.20 14.57
C GLN A 12 5.11 7.39 13.20
N LEU A 13 5.43 8.62 12.86
CA LEU A 13 6.13 8.92 11.61
C LEU A 13 7.51 8.24 11.59
N TYR A 14 8.24 8.32 12.70
CA TYR A 14 9.54 7.66 12.81
C TYR A 14 9.41 6.14 12.61
N ASP A 15 8.42 5.52 13.26
CA ASP A 15 8.16 4.09 13.14
C ASP A 15 7.86 3.69 11.68
N VAL A 16 7.04 4.48 11.00
CA VAL A 16 6.70 4.25 9.57
C VAL A 16 7.95 4.30 8.71
N LEU A 17 8.76 5.33 8.85
CA LEU A 17 9.96 5.49 8.04
C LEU A 17 11.01 4.42 8.36
N GLN A 18 11.12 4.03 9.62
CA GLN A 18 12.03 2.96 10.04
C GLN A 18 11.63 1.63 9.39
N LEU A 19 10.36 1.27 9.44
CA LEU A 19 9.86 0.02 8.84
C LEU A 19 10.07 0.02 7.32
N ARG A 20 9.70 1.11 6.64
CA ARG A 20 9.88 1.24 5.20
C ARG A 20 11.34 1.11 4.79
N SER A 21 12.22 1.80 5.50
CA SER A 21 13.66 1.75 5.22
C SER A 21 14.22 0.34 5.43
N ALA A 22 13.85 -0.31 6.53
CA ALA A 22 14.35 -1.64 6.86
C ALA A 22 13.99 -2.70 5.80
N ILE A 23 12.80 -2.62 5.23
CA ILE A 23 12.32 -3.64 4.28
C ILE A 23 12.64 -3.24 2.84
N PHE A 24 12.25 -2.04 2.41
CA PHE A 24 12.36 -1.65 1.01
C PHE A 24 13.80 -1.33 0.59
N VAL A 25 14.60 -0.76 1.48
CA VAL A 25 15.97 -0.36 1.15
C VAL A 25 16.97 -1.41 1.62
N VAL A 26 16.92 -1.79 2.90
CA VAL A 26 17.93 -2.67 3.49
C VAL A 26 17.68 -4.14 3.10
N GLU A 27 16.50 -4.68 3.43
CA GLU A 27 16.21 -6.11 3.17
C GLU A 27 16.20 -6.42 1.67
N GLN A 28 15.56 -5.57 0.86
CA GLN A 28 15.46 -5.77 -0.59
C GLN A 28 16.74 -5.35 -1.32
N ASP A 29 17.70 -4.79 -0.61
CA ASP A 29 18.97 -4.32 -1.16
C ASP A 29 18.74 -3.42 -2.40
N CYS A 30 17.85 -2.43 -2.24
CA CYS A 30 17.43 -1.55 -3.32
C CYS A 30 17.67 -0.09 -2.92
N ALA A 31 18.62 0.55 -3.59
CA ALA A 31 18.90 1.97 -3.37
C ALA A 31 17.91 2.80 -4.20
N TYR A 32 16.89 3.36 -3.54
CA TYR A 32 15.93 4.25 -4.18
C TYR A 32 15.43 5.29 -3.19
N GLN A 33 14.75 6.31 -3.70
CA GLN A 33 14.23 7.39 -2.88
C GLN A 33 12.89 6.99 -2.25
N ASP A 34 12.93 6.28 -1.13
CA ASP A 34 11.70 5.84 -0.44
C ASP A 34 10.90 7.01 0.12
N ILE A 35 11.58 7.99 0.72
CA ILE A 35 10.97 9.24 1.17
C ILE A 35 10.88 10.16 -0.04
N ASP A 36 9.72 10.17 -0.69
CA ASP A 36 9.53 10.75 -2.02
C ASP A 36 8.78 12.09 -2.04
N GLY A 37 8.49 12.64 -0.86
CA GLY A 37 7.75 13.90 -0.72
C GLY A 37 6.23 13.75 -0.81
N LEU A 38 5.71 12.56 -1.11
CA LEU A 38 4.27 12.35 -1.26
C LEU A 38 3.57 12.01 0.06
N ASP A 39 4.34 11.64 1.08
CA ASP A 39 3.80 11.33 2.41
C ASP A 39 3.11 12.53 3.06
N THR A 40 3.57 13.73 2.75
CA THR A 40 3.07 14.98 3.35
C THR A 40 1.90 15.59 2.58
N HIS A 41 1.51 15.02 1.45
CA HIS A 41 0.37 15.51 0.68
C HIS A 41 -0.90 15.46 1.55
N PRO A 42 -1.74 16.53 1.57
CA PRO A 42 -2.88 16.61 2.49
C PRO A 42 -3.90 15.48 2.33
N GLU A 43 -4.02 14.91 1.14
CA GLU A 43 -4.98 13.85 0.86
C GLU A 43 -4.38 12.44 1.01
N THR A 44 -3.07 12.31 1.22
CA THR A 44 -2.44 11.00 1.44
C THR A 44 -2.96 10.39 2.73
N ARG A 45 -3.26 9.08 2.68
CA ARG A 45 -3.67 8.32 3.85
C ARG A 45 -2.58 7.31 4.21
N HIS A 46 -2.31 7.23 5.50
CA HIS A 46 -1.34 6.30 6.08
C HIS A 46 -2.10 5.27 6.89
N LEU A 47 -1.93 4.00 6.58
CA LEU A 47 -2.54 2.91 7.34
C LEU A 47 -1.45 2.20 8.14
N LEU A 48 -1.54 2.31 9.47
CA LEU A 48 -0.59 1.75 10.40
C LEU A 48 -1.24 0.64 11.21
N HIS A 49 -0.55 -0.49 11.33
CA HIS A 49 -1.01 -1.59 12.14
C HIS A 49 0.05 -1.95 13.19
N TYR A 50 -0.26 -1.63 14.44
CA TYR A 50 0.58 -1.94 15.59
C TYR A 50 0.14 -3.26 16.22
N ASN A 51 1.10 -4.03 16.73
CA ASN A 51 0.80 -5.23 17.50
C ASN A 51 0.51 -4.87 18.97
N GLU A 52 0.19 -5.87 19.79
CA GLU A 52 -0.12 -5.66 21.21
C GLU A 52 1.08 -5.12 22.01
N ALA A 53 2.30 -5.41 21.56
CA ALA A 53 3.52 -4.89 22.19
C ALA A 53 3.82 -3.43 21.81
N GLY A 54 3.01 -2.80 20.95
CA GLY A 54 3.21 -1.43 20.52
C GLY A 54 4.24 -1.28 19.41
N GLU A 55 4.54 -2.35 18.69
CA GLU A 55 5.45 -2.32 17.55
C GLU A 55 4.68 -2.21 16.24
N LEU A 56 5.13 -1.32 15.34
CA LEU A 56 4.55 -1.22 14.00
C LEU A 56 5.01 -2.42 13.18
N PHE A 57 4.06 -3.28 12.78
CA PHE A 57 4.41 -4.47 12.02
C PHE A 57 3.84 -4.50 10.60
N ALA A 58 2.92 -3.59 10.26
CA ALA A 58 2.37 -3.51 8.91
C ALA A 58 1.99 -2.07 8.57
N TYR A 59 2.15 -1.71 7.31
CA TYR A 59 1.90 -0.36 6.84
C TYR A 59 1.56 -0.36 5.36
N LEU A 60 0.69 0.56 4.94
CA LEU A 60 0.55 0.93 3.52
C LEU A 60 0.20 2.41 3.41
N ARG A 61 0.41 2.94 2.21
CA ARG A 61 0.11 4.32 1.86
C ARG A 61 -0.92 4.35 0.74
N ILE A 62 -1.89 5.27 0.84
CA ILE A 62 -2.90 5.50 -0.20
C ILE A 62 -2.75 6.93 -0.70
N LEU A 63 -2.51 7.09 -1.99
CA LEU A 63 -2.38 8.38 -2.65
C LEU A 63 -3.67 8.71 -3.40
N ALA A 64 -4.09 9.98 -3.33
CA ALA A 64 -5.26 10.44 -4.07
C ALA A 64 -5.03 10.36 -5.58
N ALA A 65 -6.13 10.29 -6.34
CA ALA A 65 -6.08 10.33 -7.80
C ALA A 65 -5.35 11.59 -8.29
N GLY A 66 -4.47 11.42 -9.25
CA GLY A 66 -3.71 12.51 -9.86
C GLY A 66 -2.42 12.88 -9.13
N VAL A 67 -2.11 12.27 -7.98
CA VAL A 67 -0.86 12.56 -7.25
C VAL A 67 0.32 11.83 -7.90
N SER A 68 0.22 10.54 -8.09
CA SER A 68 1.26 9.73 -8.74
C SER A 68 0.75 9.03 -9.98
N TYR A 69 -0.49 8.60 -9.95
CA TYR A 69 -1.20 7.97 -11.05
C TYR A 69 -2.53 8.68 -11.26
N PRO A 70 -3.18 8.51 -12.43
CA PRO A 70 -4.53 9.07 -12.65
C PRO A 70 -5.56 8.58 -11.63
N ASP A 71 -5.38 7.37 -11.12
CA ASP A 71 -6.29 6.74 -10.15
C ASP A 71 -5.75 6.86 -8.73
N VAL A 72 -6.62 6.56 -7.75
CA VAL A 72 -6.22 6.37 -6.36
C VAL A 72 -5.23 5.20 -6.32
N ALA A 73 -4.09 5.39 -5.67
CA ALA A 73 -3.02 4.39 -5.69
C ALA A 73 -2.68 3.89 -4.29
N ILE A 74 -2.55 2.57 -4.16
CA ILE A 74 -2.02 1.94 -2.95
C ILE A 74 -0.55 1.62 -3.20
N GLY A 75 0.30 1.98 -2.24
CA GLY A 75 1.73 1.73 -2.33
C GLY A 75 2.38 1.58 -0.97
N ARG A 76 3.68 1.33 -0.99
CA ARG A 76 4.47 1.14 0.23
C ARG A 76 3.85 0.07 1.15
N VAL A 77 3.28 -0.98 0.55
CA VAL A 77 2.69 -2.10 1.29
C VAL A 77 3.83 -2.90 1.91
N VAL A 78 3.85 -2.99 3.23
CA VAL A 78 4.97 -3.62 3.93
C VAL A 78 4.48 -4.32 5.20
N THR A 79 5.06 -5.49 5.46
CA THR A 79 4.90 -6.21 6.72
C THR A 79 6.30 -6.46 7.28
N ALA A 80 6.48 -6.17 8.57
CA ALA A 80 7.74 -6.45 9.24
C ALA A 80 8.06 -7.95 9.19
N ALA A 81 9.35 -8.30 9.18
CA ALA A 81 9.77 -9.69 9.11
C ALA A 81 9.15 -10.54 10.22
N SER A 82 9.03 -10.00 11.43
CA SER A 82 8.43 -10.68 12.58
C SER A 82 6.94 -10.94 12.44
N GLY A 83 6.25 -10.20 11.55
CA GLY A 83 4.81 -10.34 11.32
C GLY A 83 4.45 -11.23 10.14
N ARG A 84 5.43 -11.69 9.38
CA ARG A 84 5.19 -12.50 8.18
C ARG A 84 4.70 -13.89 8.54
N GLY A 85 3.82 -14.44 7.70
CA GLY A 85 3.28 -15.78 7.89
C GLY A 85 2.15 -15.89 8.92
N GLN A 86 1.71 -14.77 9.50
CA GLN A 86 0.64 -14.75 10.50
C GLN A 86 -0.70 -14.23 9.94
N GLY A 87 -0.83 -14.09 8.63
CA GLY A 87 -2.04 -13.59 7.99
C GLY A 87 -2.26 -12.08 8.14
N LEU A 88 -1.29 -11.35 8.66
CA LEU A 88 -1.40 -9.93 8.91
C LEU A 88 -1.41 -9.10 7.64
N GLY A 89 -0.73 -9.58 6.59
CA GLY A 89 -0.77 -8.95 5.28
C GLY A 89 -2.16 -8.95 4.66
N HIS A 90 -2.96 -9.98 4.94
CA HIS A 90 -4.35 -10.06 4.49
C HIS A 90 -5.19 -8.95 5.11
N GLN A 91 -5.10 -8.78 6.42
CA GLN A 91 -5.83 -7.73 7.13
C GLN A 91 -5.43 -6.34 6.66
N LEU A 92 -4.15 -6.13 6.41
CA LEU A 92 -3.63 -4.84 5.97
C LEU A 92 -4.26 -4.41 4.65
N LEU A 93 -4.24 -5.28 3.64
CA LEU A 93 -4.75 -4.94 2.31
C LEU A 93 -6.26 -4.77 2.31
N ASP A 94 -7.00 -5.63 3.01
CA ASP A 94 -8.45 -5.47 3.19
C ASP A 94 -8.78 -4.12 3.83
N ARG A 95 -8.07 -3.75 4.87
CA ARG A 95 -8.27 -2.44 5.53
C ARG A 95 -7.91 -1.29 4.61
N GLY A 96 -6.87 -1.44 3.80
CA GLY A 96 -6.46 -0.44 2.83
C GLY A 96 -7.52 -0.21 1.76
N ILE A 97 -8.08 -1.27 1.20
CA ILE A 97 -9.17 -1.19 0.23
C ILE A 97 -10.40 -0.53 0.86
N ASN A 98 -10.79 -0.94 2.06
CA ASN A 98 -11.93 -0.36 2.78
C ASN A 98 -11.72 1.10 3.12
N ALA A 99 -10.52 1.48 3.52
CA ALA A 99 -10.18 2.87 3.80
C ALA A 99 -10.28 3.74 2.55
N ALA A 100 -9.76 3.25 1.42
CA ALA A 100 -9.86 3.94 0.14
C ALA A 100 -11.31 4.10 -0.31
N LYS A 101 -12.12 3.05 -0.17
CA LYS A 101 -13.56 3.10 -0.50
C LYS A 101 -14.31 4.10 0.38
N SER A 102 -13.91 4.22 1.63
CA SER A 102 -14.53 5.17 2.57
C SER A 102 -14.27 6.62 2.17
N VAL A 103 -13.07 6.92 1.68
CA VAL A 103 -12.69 8.27 1.28
C VAL A 103 -13.09 8.58 -0.17
N TRP A 104 -12.93 7.61 -1.07
CA TRP A 104 -13.21 7.75 -2.51
C TRP A 104 -14.06 6.58 -3.01
N PRO A 105 -15.36 6.54 -2.67
CA PRO A 105 -16.20 5.34 -2.86
C PRO A 105 -16.41 4.89 -4.30
N GLU A 106 -16.25 5.80 -5.27
CA GLU A 106 -16.47 5.48 -6.68
C GLU A 106 -15.20 5.37 -7.51
N GLN A 107 -14.04 5.46 -6.85
CA GLN A 107 -12.75 5.45 -7.53
C GLN A 107 -12.18 4.03 -7.62
N ASP A 108 -11.62 3.71 -8.78
CA ASP A 108 -10.79 2.52 -8.92
C ASP A 108 -9.51 2.69 -8.11
N LEU A 109 -8.90 1.57 -7.73
CA LEU A 109 -7.62 1.56 -7.06
C LEU A 109 -6.56 0.99 -8.00
N TYR A 110 -5.38 1.59 -7.99
CA TYR A 110 -4.25 1.16 -8.81
C TYR A 110 -3.05 0.88 -7.91
N LEU A 111 -2.23 -0.10 -8.30
CA LEU A 111 -0.95 -0.32 -7.65
C LEU A 111 0.08 -0.87 -8.64
N SER A 112 1.34 -0.59 -8.36
CA SER A 112 2.48 -1.18 -9.06
C SER A 112 3.00 -2.31 -8.18
N ALA A 113 2.72 -3.54 -8.57
CA ALA A 113 3.06 -4.73 -7.80
C ALA A 113 4.36 -5.34 -8.29
N GLN A 114 5.22 -5.80 -7.39
CA GLN A 114 6.32 -6.66 -7.79
C GLN A 114 5.73 -7.88 -8.49
N ALA A 115 6.28 -8.26 -9.64
CA ALA A 115 5.68 -9.27 -10.52
C ALA A 115 5.41 -10.61 -9.81
N HIS A 116 6.29 -11.01 -8.90
CA HIS A 116 6.13 -12.27 -8.16
C HIS A 116 4.98 -12.23 -7.14
N LEU A 117 4.40 -11.06 -6.87
CA LEU A 117 3.28 -10.89 -5.94
C LEU A 117 1.92 -10.75 -6.64
N GLN A 118 1.85 -10.92 -7.97
CA GLN A 118 0.60 -10.81 -8.72
C GLN A 118 -0.52 -11.64 -8.11
N HIS A 119 -0.25 -12.92 -7.83
CA HIS A 119 -1.26 -13.83 -7.30
C HIS A 119 -1.77 -13.40 -5.93
N TYR A 120 -0.91 -12.83 -5.13
CA TYR A 120 -1.28 -12.28 -3.83
C TYR A 120 -2.34 -11.17 -3.98
N TYR A 121 -2.09 -10.20 -4.87
CA TYR A 121 -3.03 -9.10 -5.09
C TYR A 121 -4.30 -9.53 -5.82
N GLN A 122 -4.21 -10.53 -6.69
CA GLN A 122 -5.38 -11.07 -7.39
C GLN A 122 -6.44 -11.60 -6.42
N ARG A 123 -6.05 -12.12 -5.28
CA ARG A 123 -6.98 -12.62 -4.24
C ARG A 123 -7.90 -11.53 -3.71
N TYR A 124 -7.48 -10.26 -3.81
CA TYR A 124 -8.25 -9.11 -3.31
C TYR A 124 -9.05 -8.42 -4.42
N GLY A 125 -9.04 -8.97 -5.61
CA GLY A 125 -9.79 -8.43 -6.75
C GLY A 125 -8.97 -7.55 -7.68
N PHE A 126 -7.67 -7.41 -7.46
CA PHE A 126 -6.81 -6.69 -8.40
C PHE A 126 -6.58 -7.53 -9.66
N VAL A 127 -6.61 -6.88 -10.81
CA VAL A 127 -6.39 -7.51 -12.12
C VAL A 127 -5.17 -6.86 -12.76
N THR A 128 -4.26 -7.68 -13.28
CA THR A 128 -3.08 -7.20 -14.00
C THR A 128 -3.50 -6.46 -15.26
N GLU A 129 -3.01 -5.24 -15.42
CA GLU A 129 -3.39 -4.33 -16.50
C GLU A 129 -2.26 -4.06 -17.49
N THR A 130 -1.01 -4.22 -17.08
CA THR A 130 0.16 -3.92 -17.90
C THR A 130 1.02 -5.14 -18.13
N ALA A 131 1.89 -5.06 -19.15
CA ALA A 131 3.02 -5.96 -19.27
C ALA A 131 4.01 -5.69 -18.15
N GLU A 132 4.92 -6.64 -17.92
CA GLU A 132 5.98 -6.50 -16.93
C GLU A 132 6.93 -5.37 -17.31
N TYR A 133 7.33 -4.56 -16.33
CA TYR A 133 8.30 -3.47 -16.48
C TYR A 133 9.24 -3.45 -15.29
N LEU A 134 10.40 -2.81 -15.46
CA LEU A 134 11.35 -2.65 -14.36
C LEU A 134 11.08 -1.35 -13.60
N GLU A 135 11.00 -1.44 -12.29
CA GLU A 135 10.91 -0.31 -11.38
C GLU A 135 12.00 -0.49 -10.34
N ASP A 136 12.96 0.42 -10.30
CA ASP A 136 14.16 0.32 -9.47
C ASP A 136 14.89 -1.02 -9.65
N GLY A 137 14.92 -1.52 -10.89
CA GLY A 137 15.60 -2.77 -11.23
C GLY A 137 14.83 -4.04 -10.88
N ILE A 138 13.62 -3.93 -10.34
CA ILE A 138 12.78 -5.08 -9.94
C ILE A 138 11.59 -5.18 -10.90
N PRO A 139 11.28 -6.39 -11.43
CA PRO A 139 10.11 -6.58 -12.29
C PRO A 139 8.80 -6.26 -11.56
N HIS A 140 7.98 -5.43 -12.18
CA HIS A 140 6.68 -4.98 -11.67
C HIS A 140 5.60 -5.14 -12.73
N VAL A 141 4.34 -5.16 -12.29
CA VAL A 141 3.16 -5.06 -13.15
C VAL A 141 2.19 -4.06 -12.54
N GLY A 142 1.48 -3.31 -13.38
CA GLY A 142 0.39 -2.46 -12.93
C GLY A 142 -0.88 -3.28 -12.74
N MET A 143 -1.57 -3.08 -11.63
CA MET A 143 -2.79 -3.81 -11.30
C MET A 143 -3.89 -2.85 -10.88
N ARG A 144 -5.14 -3.18 -11.24
CA ARG A 144 -6.32 -2.36 -10.98
C ARG A 144 -7.36 -3.13 -10.19
N TRP A 145 -7.95 -2.47 -9.21
CA TRP A 145 -9.15 -2.91 -8.51
C TRP A 145 -10.30 -2.00 -8.94
N GLN A 146 -11.34 -2.57 -9.53
CA GLN A 146 -12.47 -1.81 -10.06
C GLN A 146 -13.56 -1.61 -9.00
N ALA A 147 -13.92 -0.35 -8.76
CA ALA A 147 -14.94 0.01 -7.76
C ALA A 147 -16.29 -0.64 -8.05
N ASN A 148 -16.64 -0.81 -9.32
CA ASN A 148 -17.93 -1.34 -9.74
C ASN A 148 -17.95 -2.87 -9.91
N ALA A 149 -16.82 -3.55 -9.72
CA ALA A 149 -16.72 -5.00 -9.91
C ALA A 149 -17.60 -5.78 -8.91
N GLU A 150 -17.81 -5.24 -7.71
CA GLU A 150 -18.67 -5.85 -6.70
C GLU A 150 -20.15 -5.84 -7.11
N TYR A 151 -20.57 -4.81 -7.84
CA TYR A 151 -21.96 -4.70 -8.32
C TYR A 151 -22.30 -5.80 -9.32
N SER A 152 -21.38 -6.14 -10.20
CA SER A 152 -21.61 -7.19 -11.20
C SER A 152 -21.60 -8.59 -10.62
N LYS A 153 -21.04 -8.77 -9.41
CA LYS A 153 -21.00 -10.06 -8.71
C LYS A 153 -22.20 -10.30 -7.80
N SER A 154 -22.91 -9.25 -7.41
CA SER A 154 -24.07 -9.34 -6.50
C SER A 154 -25.39 -9.39 -7.25
N SER A 155 -25.39 -9.31 -8.56
CA SER A 155 -26.58 -9.41 -9.39
C SER A 155 -26.76 -10.84 -10.00
#